data_16c8bb2b3ed85b55de3ce7659a7a3874
#
_entry.id   16c8bb2b3ed85b55de3ce7659a7a3874
#
_cell.length_a   1.000
_cell.length_b   1.000
_cell.length_c   1.000
_cell.angle_alpha   90.00
_cell.angle_beta   90.00
_cell.angle_gamma   90.00
#
_symmetry.space_group_name_H-M   'P 1'
#
loop_
_entity.id
_entity.type
_entity.pdbx_description
1 polymer ?
#
loop_
_entity_poly.entity_id
_entity_poly.type
_entity_poly.pdbx_seq_one_letter_code
_entity_poly.pdbx_strand_id
1 'polypeptide(L)'
;YFKETYGRETHFIPNGVNRPQIRKASLITDKFGLKKDSYILFLGRLVPEKGIRYLVEAFKNVKTDKKLVIAGGSSDTDSFMEKVKDLAKGDDRILFTGFVQGAMLDELYSNAYIYTLPSDLEGMPLSLLEAMSYGNCCLVSDIPECAEVVEDKALIFKKSDVEDLREKLQDACDHPEMVMKMKNQAADFICEKYNWDEVVKETMKLYRRK
;
A
#
# COMPACT_ATOMS: atom_id res chain seq x y z
N TYR A 1 20.17 -14.61 -9.76
CA TYR A 1 20.27 -13.86 -11.01
C TYR A 1 21.67 -13.25 -11.20
N PHE A 2 22.17 -12.33 -10.33
CA PHE A 2 23.46 -11.65 -10.51
C PHE A 2 24.65 -12.63 -10.51
N LYS A 3 24.63 -13.65 -9.66
CA LYS A 3 25.64 -14.70 -9.64
C LYS A 3 25.65 -15.51 -10.92
N GLU A 4 24.48 -15.91 -11.41
CA GLU A 4 24.32 -16.73 -12.62
C GLU A 4 24.62 -15.92 -13.89
N THR A 5 24.15 -14.67 -13.96
CA THR A 5 24.28 -13.83 -15.18
C THR A 5 25.63 -13.16 -15.29
N TYR A 6 26.21 -12.70 -14.19
CA TYR A 6 27.42 -11.87 -14.18
C TYR A 6 28.60 -12.46 -13.39
N GLY A 7 28.43 -13.65 -12.79
CA GLY A 7 29.47 -14.28 -11.95
C GLY A 7 29.79 -13.50 -10.68
N ARG A 8 28.90 -12.60 -10.23
CA ARG A 8 29.13 -11.72 -9.08
C ARG A 8 28.25 -12.08 -7.91
N GLU A 9 28.86 -12.22 -6.75
CA GLU A 9 28.13 -12.25 -5.48
C GLU A 9 27.62 -10.84 -5.14
N THR A 10 26.36 -10.76 -4.70
CA THR A 10 25.72 -9.53 -4.26
C THR A 10 25.18 -9.68 -2.84
N HIS A 11 25.12 -8.58 -2.12
CA HIS A 11 24.48 -8.51 -0.81
C HIS A 11 23.17 -7.74 -0.97
N PHE A 12 22.07 -8.40 -0.61
CA PHE A 12 20.77 -7.74 -0.55
C PHE A 12 20.66 -7.01 0.79
N ILE A 13 20.44 -5.70 0.72
CA ILE A 13 20.15 -4.85 1.88
C ILE A 13 18.81 -4.18 1.59
N PRO A 14 17.75 -4.50 2.36
CA PRO A 14 16.44 -3.92 2.13
C PRO A 14 16.39 -2.44 2.54
N ASN A 15 15.32 -1.75 2.18
CA ASN A 15 14.99 -0.48 2.81
C ASN A 15 14.45 -0.71 4.22
N GLY A 16 14.64 0.27 5.09
CA GLY A 16 14.06 0.27 6.41
C GLY A 16 12.78 1.11 6.49
N VAL A 17 12.08 0.97 7.59
CA VAL A 17 10.95 1.82 7.95
C VAL A 17 11.04 2.21 9.43
N ASN A 18 10.61 3.43 9.74
CA ASN A 18 10.53 3.91 11.13
C ASN A 18 9.09 3.83 11.63
N ARG A 19 8.91 3.77 12.95
CA ARG A 19 7.59 4.00 13.55
C ARG A 19 7.16 5.43 13.30
N PRO A 20 6.01 5.65 12.65
CA PRO A 20 5.52 6.97 12.36
C PRO A 20 4.80 7.58 13.56
N GLN A 21 4.54 8.90 13.46
CA GLN A 21 3.63 9.57 14.35
C GLN A 21 2.19 9.37 13.85
N ILE A 22 1.39 8.65 14.61
CA ILE A 22 -0.03 8.46 14.32
C ILE A 22 -0.78 9.79 14.51
N ARG A 23 -1.56 10.19 13.51
CA ARG A 23 -2.33 11.43 13.51
C ARG A 23 -3.84 11.17 13.47
N LYS A 24 -4.58 11.98 14.20
CA LYS A 24 -6.05 11.98 14.08
C LYS A 24 -6.44 12.66 12.75
N ALA A 25 -7.55 12.23 12.18
CA ALA A 25 -8.13 12.87 11.00
C ALA A 25 -8.56 14.31 11.32
N SER A 26 -8.01 15.26 10.59
CA SER A 26 -8.32 16.70 10.64
C SER A 26 -8.24 17.28 9.23
N LEU A 27 -7.05 17.40 8.65
CA LEU A 27 -6.86 17.91 7.29
C LEU A 27 -7.60 17.11 6.23
N ILE A 28 -7.59 15.78 6.36
CA ILE A 28 -8.34 14.90 5.43
C ILE A 28 -9.85 15.01 5.61
N THR A 29 -10.30 15.32 6.82
CA THR A 29 -11.72 15.57 7.10
C THR A 29 -12.17 16.89 6.47
N ASP A 30 -11.41 17.95 6.70
CA ASP A 30 -11.72 19.29 6.18
C ASP A 30 -11.71 19.33 4.65
N LYS A 31 -10.73 18.68 4.04
CA LYS A 31 -10.54 18.73 2.58
C LYS A 31 -11.38 17.72 1.82
N PHE A 32 -11.56 16.50 2.34
CA PHE A 32 -12.12 15.37 1.63
C PHE A 32 -13.32 14.70 2.32
N GLY A 33 -13.69 15.17 3.52
CA GLY A 33 -14.76 14.57 4.32
C GLY A 33 -14.44 13.16 4.81
N LEU A 34 -13.15 12.80 4.92
CA LEU A 34 -12.69 11.48 5.36
C LEU A 34 -12.60 11.42 6.88
N LYS A 35 -13.00 10.26 7.42
CA LYS A 35 -12.94 9.96 8.87
C LYS A 35 -12.14 8.68 9.08
N LYS A 36 -11.75 8.42 10.32
CA LYS A 36 -11.09 7.16 10.67
C LYS A 36 -11.94 5.97 10.23
N ASP A 37 -11.28 4.99 9.63
CA ASP A 37 -11.84 3.72 9.13
C ASP A 37 -12.98 3.88 8.08
N SER A 38 -13.14 5.07 7.47
CA SER A 38 -14.18 5.34 6.46
C SER A 38 -13.71 5.11 5.03
N TYR A 39 -12.49 4.65 4.79
CA TYR A 39 -11.96 4.49 3.44
C TYR A 39 -10.91 3.40 3.32
N ILE A 40 -10.83 2.87 2.10
CA ILE A 40 -9.76 2.01 1.60
C ILE A 40 -8.75 2.92 0.89
N LEU A 41 -7.47 2.80 1.21
CA LEU A 41 -6.41 3.67 0.70
C LEU A 41 -5.54 2.94 -0.32
N PHE A 42 -5.36 3.53 -1.48
CA PHE A 42 -4.21 3.32 -2.36
C PHE A 42 -3.32 4.55 -2.32
N LEU A 43 -2.01 4.36 -2.19
CA LEU A 43 -1.04 5.44 -2.24
C LEU A 43 0.20 5.04 -3.03
N GLY A 44 0.55 5.82 -4.07
CA GLY A 44 1.69 5.55 -4.92
C GLY A 44 1.67 6.35 -6.21
N ARG A 45 2.63 6.09 -7.08
CA ARG A 45 2.61 6.63 -8.45
C ARG A 45 1.42 6.04 -9.21
N LEU A 46 0.76 6.87 -10.00
CA LEU A 46 -0.42 6.45 -10.76
C LEU A 46 0.01 5.98 -12.15
N VAL A 47 0.57 4.77 -12.20
CA VAL A 47 1.10 4.11 -13.40
C VAL A 47 0.49 2.71 -13.58
N PRO A 48 0.47 2.16 -14.81
CA PRO A 48 -0.23 0.89 -15.08
C PRO A 48 0.19 -0.28 -14.19
N GLU A 49 1.48 -0.44 -13.94
CA GLU A 49 2.05 -1.52 -13.15
C GLU A 49 1.63 -1.51 -11.67
N LYS A 50 1.04 -0.42 -11.19
CA LYS A 50 0.48 -0.32 -9.84
C LYS A 50 -0.94 -0.91 -9.72
N GLY A 51 -1.51 -1.41 -10.81
CA GLY A 51 -2.77 -2.15 -10.79
C GLY A 51 -4.01 -1.33 -10.40
N ILE A 52 -3.95 0.00 -10.46
CA ILE A 52 -5.04 0.89 -10.02
C ILE A 52 -6.33 0.60 -10.79
N ARG A 53 -6.22 0.21 -12.06
CA ARG A 53 -7.36 -0.17 -12.88
C ARG A 53 -8.11 -1.35 -12.26
N TYR A 54 -7.41 -2.39 -11.84
CA TYR A 54 -8.02 -3.56 -11.18
C TYR A 54 -8.74 -3.16 -9.89
N LEU A 55 -8.13 -2.25 -9.12
CA LEU A 55 -8.70 -1.78 -7.87
C LEU A 55 -10.01 -1.02 -8.09
N VAL A 56 -10.06 -0.13 -9.09
CA VAL A 56 -11.28 0.61 -9.44
C VAL A 56 -12.36 -0.35 -9.94
N GLU A 57 -12.03 -1.27 -10.85
CA GLU A 57 -12.97 -2.27 -11.37
C GLU A 57 -13.54 -3.16 -10.25
N ALA A 58 -12.70 -3.65 -9.35
CA ALA A 58 -13.10 -4.46 -8.23
C ALA A 58 -14.00 -3.68 -7.26
N PHE A 59 -13.54 -2.48 -6.85
CA PHE A 59 -14.22 -1.66 -5.84
C PHE A 59 -15.64 -1.25 -6.26
N LYS A 60 -15.89 -0.97 -7.52
CA LYS A 60 -17.25 -0.62 -8.02
C LYS A 60 -18.30 -1.70 -7.70
N ASN A 61 -17.87 -2.95 -7.55
CA ASN A 61 -18.73 -4.07 -7.24
C ASN A 61 -18.70 -4.49 -5.75
N VAL A 62 -17.94 -3.78 -4.91
CA VAL A 62 -17.94 -4.00 -3.45
C VAL A 62 -19.12 -3.26 -2.82
N LYS A 63 -19.85 -3.98 -1.98
CA LYS A 63 -20.99 -3.43 -1.21
C LYS A 63 -20.45 -2.89 0.12
N THR A 64 -20.24 -1.59 0.18
CA THR A 64 -19.70 -0.91 1.37
C THR A 64 -20.06 0.57 1.35
N ASP A 65 -20.13 1.18 2.53
CA ASP A 65 -20.25 2.63 2.73
C ASP A 65 -18.90 3.37 2.70
N LYS A 66 -17.80 2.61 2.65
CA LYS A 66 -16.45 3.16 2.62
C LYS A 66 -16.14 3.77 1.27
N LYS A 67 -15.26 4.78 1.28
CA LYS A 67 -14.69 5.35 0.05
C LYS A 67 -13.45 4.59 -0.40
N LEU A 68 -13.16 4.62 -1.70
CA LEU A 68 -11.84 4.30 -2.23
C LEU A 68 -11.09 5.60 -2.44
N VAL A 69 -9.98 5.75 -1.74
CA VAL A 69 -9.10 6.93 -1.85
C VAL A 69 -7.85 6.54 -2.63
N ILE A 70 -7.68 7.18 -3.78
CA ILE A 70 -6.51 7.01 -4.66
C ILE A 70 -5.64 8.26 -4.52
N ALA A 71 -4.54 8.12 -3.78
CA ALA A 71 -3.60 9.19 -3.50
C ALA A 71 -2.31 9.03 -4.30
N GLY A 72 -1.89 10.10 -4.97
CA GLY A 72 -0.65 10.13 -5.74
C GLY A 72 -0.74 11.00 -6.97
N GLY A 73 0.41 11.17 -7.63
CA GLY A 73 0.54 11.90 -8.89
C GLY A 73 0.81 10.98 -10.06
N SER A 74 0.44 11.41 -11.26
CA SER A 74 0.92 10.80 -12.49
C SER A 74 2.37 11.23 -12.74
N SER A 75 3.21 10.30 -13.17
CA SER A 75 4.46 10.62 -13.83
C SER A 75 4.26 10.31 -15.32
N ASP A 76 4.33 11.31 -16.19
CA ASP A 76 4.42 11.19 -17.66
C ASP A 76 3.30 10.41 -18.40
N THR A 77 2.21 10.01 -17.74
CA THR A 77 1.13 9.21 -18.33
C THR A 77 -0.26 9.80 -18.05
N ASP A 78 -0.48 11.04 -18.45
CA ASP A 78 -1.80 11.69 -18.30
C ASP A 78 -2.93 10.86 -18.94
N SER A 79 -2.66 10.18 -20.06
CA SER A 79 -3.63 9.32 -20.75
C SER A 79 -4.06 8.10 -19.92
N PHE A 80 -3.18 7.53 -19.12
CA PHE A 80 -3.54 6.42 -18.22
C PHE A 80 -4.44 6.91 -17.10
N MET A 81 -4.09 8.04 -16.49
CA MET A 81 -4.89 8.65 -15.43
C MET A 81 -6.29 9.03 -15.89
N GLU A 82 -6.42 9.59 -17.11
CA GLU A 82 -7.73 9.89 -17.69
C GLU A 82 -8.57 8.63 -17.83
N LYS A 83 -8.00 7.53 -18.34
CA LYS A 83 -8.69 6.24 -18.45
C LYS A 83 -9.15 5.70 -17.09
N VAL A 84 -8.31 5.81 -16.06
CA VAL A 84 -8.69 5.35 -14.71
C VAL A 84 -9.78 6.23 -14.12
N LYS A 85 -9.71 7.54 -14.30
CA LYS A 85 -10.78 8.47 -13.89
C LYS A 85 -12.08 8.21 -14.65
N ASP A 86 -12.01 7.94 -15.95
CA ASP A 86 -13.17 7.58 -16.74
C ASP A 86 -13.82 6.29 -16.26
N LEU A 87 -13.01 5.28 -15.92
CA LEU A 87 -13.48 4.04 -15.34
C LEU A 87 -14.17 4.25 -13.98
N ALA A 88 -13.71 5.20 -13.19
CA ALA A 88 -14.28 5.55 -11.89
C ALA A 88 -15.57 6.36 -12.00
N LYS A 89 -15.90 6.93 -13.17
CA LYS A 89 -17.14 7.71 -13.34
C LYS A 89 -18.38 6.91 -12.95
N GLY A 90 -19.30 7.60 -12.30
CA GLY A 90 -20.58 7.03 -11.84
C GLY A 90 -20.49 6.33 -10.49
N ASP A 91 -19.35 6.33 -9.82
CA ASP A 91 -19.22 5.88 -8.41
C ASP A 91 -18.60 7.00 -7.56
N ASP A 92 -19.46 7.76 -6.87
CA ASP A 92 -19.06 8.91 -6.03
C ASP A 92 -18.25 8.51 -4.78
N ARG A 93 -18.12 7.20 -4.53
CA ARG A 93 -17.27 6.68 -3.46
C ARG A 93 -15.77 6.70 -3.82
N ILE A 94 -15.43 6.85 -5.11
CA ILE A 94 -14.04 6.85 -5.59
C ILE A 94 -13.49 8.27 -5.61
N LEU A 95 -12.46 8.53 -4.80
CA LEU A 95 -11.87 9.84 -4.62
C LEU A 95 -10.40 9.85 -5.06
N PHE A 96 -10.04 10.77 -5.95
CA PHE A 96 -8.65 11.06 -6.31
C PHE A 96 -8.18 12.30 -5.57
N THR A 97 -7.17 12.15 -4.73
CA THR A 97 -6.65 13.29 -3.93
C THR A 97 -5.59 14.10 -4.66
N GLY A 98 -5.01 13.54 -5.73
CA GLY A 98 -3.76 14.05 -6.29
C GLY A 98 -2.57 13.74 -5.38
N PHE A 99 -1.44 14.41 -5.63
CA PHE A 99 -0.24 14.26 -4.81
C PHE A 99 -0.47 14.81 -3.40
N VAL A 100 -0.05 14.06 -2.39
CA VAL A 100 -0.15 14.39 -0.98
C VAL A 100 1.19 14.19 -0.28
N GLN A 101 1.49 15.02 0.71
CA GLN A 101 2.71 14.93 1.51
C GLN A 101 2.52 15.50 2.91
N GLY A 102 3.52 15.29 3.79
CA GLY A 102 3.55 15.81 5.15
C GLY A 102 2.36 15.34 5.99
N ALA A 103 1.82 16.21 6.82
CA ALA A 103 0.76 15.87 7.77
C ALA A 103 -0.49 15.23 7.11
N MET A 104 -0.84 15.64 5.88
CA MET A 104 -1.97 15.05 5.16
C MET A 104 -1.69 13.59 4.75
N LEU A 105 -0.46 13.28 4.35
CA LEU A 105 -0.03 11.91 4.08
C LEU A 105 -0.07 11.06 5.35
N ASP A 106 0.47 11.60 6.46
CA ASP A 106 0.42 10.91 7.77
C ASP A 106 -1.02 10.62 8.20
N GLU A 107 -1.93 11.58 8.00
CA GLU A 107 -3.35 11.39 8.33
C GLU A 107 -4.01 10.33 7.44
N LEU A 108 -3.70 10.30 6.14
CA LEU A 108 -4.24 9.27 5.24
C LEU A 108 -3.82 7.86 5.65
N TYR A 109 -2.55 7.65 5.98
CA TYR A 109 -2.11 6.35 6.49
C TYR A 109 -2.70 6.03 7.87
N SER A 110 -2.72 7.01 8.79
CA SER A 110 -3.15 6.78 10.18
C SER A 110 -4.63 6.41 10.32
N ASN A 111 -5.47 6.80 9.37
CA ASN A 111 -6.93 6.67 9.50
C ASN A 111 -7.56 5.76 8.44
N ALA A 112 -6.79 5.12 7.58
CA ALA A 112 -7.33 4.19 6.60
C ALA A 112 -7.92 2.94 7.27
N TYR A 113 -8.99 2.41 6.70
CA TYR A 113 -9.56 1.11 7.09
C TYR A 113 -8.65 -0.02 6.63
N ILE A 114 -8.30 -0.01 5.34
CA ILE A 114 -7.37 -0.94 4.69
C ILE A 114 -6.46 -0.13 3.77
N TYR A 115 -5.22 -0.51 3.68
CA TYR A 115 -4.31 -0.10 2.60
C TYR A 115 -4.26 -1.16 1.52
N THR A 116 -4.36 -0.78 0.25
CA THR A 116 -4.34 -1.73 -0.88
C THR A 116 -3.19 -1.42 -1.84
N LEU A 117 -2.41 -2.45 -2.19
CA LEU A 117 -1.34 -2.36 -3.19
C LEU A 117 -1.52 -3.47 -4.25
N PRO A 118 -2.31 -3.23 -5.31
CA PRO A 118 -2.65 -4.24 -6.32
C PRO A 118 -1.62 -4.32 -7.45
N SER A 119 -0.34 -4.15 -7.15
CA SER A 119 0.73 -4.02 -8.13
C SER A 119 0.99 -5.31 -8.90
N ASP A 120 1.32 -5.16 -10.18
CA ASP A 120 1.81 -6.23 -11.04
C ASP A 120 3.33 -6.43 -10.91
N LEU A 121 4.04 -5.38 -10.50
CA LEU A 121 5.49 -5.35 -10.36
C LEU A 121 5.92 -4.35 -9.30
N GLU A 122 6.83 -4.78 -8.43
CA GLU A 122 7.51 -3.96 -7.44
C GLU A 122 9.00 -4.28 -7.42
N GLY A 123 9.82 -3.30 -7.02
CA GLY A 123 11.19 -3.59 -6.60
C GLY A 123 11.21 -3.89 -5.09
N MET A 124 11.00 -2.83 -4.30
CA MET A 124 10.70 -2.92 -2.88
C MET A 124 9.56 -1.94 -2.58
N PRO A 125 8.39 -2.41 -2.15
CA PRO A 125 7.19 -1.58 -2.02
C PRO A 125 7.25 -0.69 -0.78
N LEU A 126 7.93 0.46 -0.85
CA LEU A 126 8.10 1.38 0.29
C LEU A 126 6.76 1.83 0.87
N SER A 127 5.78 2.12 0.02
CA SER A 127 4.45 2.53 0.49
C SER A 127 3.72 1.42 1.28
N LEU A 128 4.06 0.15 1.04
CA LEU A 128 3.56 -0.98 1.84
C LEU A 128 4.25 -1.04 3.21
N LEU A 129 5.58 -0.86 3.25
CA LEU A 129 6.31 -0.76 4.52
C LEU A 129 5.74 0.38 5.38
N GLU A 130 5.55 1.56 4.77
CA GLU A 130 4.94 2.71 5.42
C GLU A 130 3.52 2.38 5.91
N ALA A 131 2.64 1.88 5.06
CA ALA A 131 1.28 1.53 5.43
C ALA A 131 1.23 0.59 6.65
N MET A 132 2.04 -0.46 6.64
CA MET A 132 2.13 -1.40 7.77
C MET A 132 2.68 -0.72 9.02
N SER A 133 3.67 0.18 8.91
CA SER A 133 4.23 0.91 10.06
C SER A 133 3.21 1.83 10.74
N TYR A 134 2.23 2.35 10.00
CA TYR A 134 1.07 3.06 10.56
C TYR A 134 0.02 2.14 11.18
N GLY A 135 0.23 0.82 11.16
CA GLY A 135 -0.71 -0.16 11.70
C GLY A 135 -1.91 -0.43 10.77
N ASN A 136 -1.73 -0.31 9.46
CA ASN A 136 -2.80 -0.66 8.53
C ASN A 136 -2.90 -2.17 8.31
N CYS A 137 -4.12 -2.68 8.22
CA CYS A 137 -4.37 -3.92 7.50
C CYS A 137 -4.08 -3.67 6.02
N CYS A 138 -3.25 -4.51 5.40
CA CYS A 138 -2.89 -4.38 4.01
C CYS A 138 -3.54 -5.50 3.18
N LEU A 139 -3.95 -5.16 1.95
CA LEU A 139 -4.37 -6.11 0.93
C LEU A 139 -3.46 -5.93 -0.29
N VAL A 140 -2.70 -6.97 -0.65
CA VAL A 140 -1.66 -6.90 -1.67
C VAL A 140 -1.80 -8.01 -2.70
N SER A 141 -1.25 -7.81 -3.90
CA SER A 141 -1.13 -8.89 -4.89
C SER A 141 -0.10 -9.93 -4.45
N ASP A 142 -0.25 -11.18 -4.92
CA ASP A 142 0.60 -12.34 -4.61
C ASP A 142 1.96 -12.34 -5.31
N ILE A 143 2.43 -11.15 -5.76
CA ILE A 143 3.79 -11.03 -6.30
C ILE A 143 4.84 -11.27 -5.21
N PRO A 144 5.98 -11.90 -5.54
CA PRO A 144 7.02 -12.24 -4.56
C PRO A 144 7.44 -11.05 -3.69
N GLU A 145 7.60 -9.87 -4.27
CA GLU A 145 8.06 -8.65 -3.60
C GLU A 145 7.07 -8.17 -2.52
N CYS A 146 5.77 -8.39 -2.71
CA CYS A 146 4.76 -8.08 -1.70
C CYS A 146 4.64 -9.22 -0.68
N ALA A 147 4.60 -10.47 -1.14
CA ALA A 147 4.44 -11.64 -0.29
C ALA A 147 5.59 -11.77 0.73
N GLU A 148 6.85 -11.54 0.30
CA GLU A 148 8.01 -11.53 1.19
C GLU A 148 7.95 -10.44 2.27
N VAL A 149 7.38 -9.28 1.92
CA VAL A 149 7.21 -8.18 2.89
C VAL A 149 6.21 -8.54 3.95
N VAL A 150 5.03 -9.01 3.55
CA VAL A 150 3.89 -9.14 4.46
C VAL A 150 3.82 -10.49 5.18
N GLU A 151 4.40 -11.55 4.63
CA GLU A 151 4.28 -12.93 5.13
C GLU A 151 2.80 -13.30 5.37
N ASP A 152 2.45 -13.64 6.62
CA ASP A 152 1.07 -13.95 7.04
C ASP A 152 0.35 -12.74 7.71
N LYS A 153 0.90 -11.53 7.62
CA LYS A 153 0.41 -10.32 8.32
C LYS A 153 -0.44 -9.39 7.44
N ALA A 154 -0.82 -9.84 6.24
CA ALA A 154 -1.71 -9.10 5.35
C ALA A 154 -2.64 -10.04 4.59
N LEU A 155 -3.64 -9.46 3.95
CA LEU A 155 -4.50 -10.15 2.99
C LEU A 155 -3.78 -10.20 1.64
N ILE A 156 -3.89 -11.34 0.96
CA ILE A 156 -3.28 -11.54 -0.36
C ILE A 156 -4.36 -11.92 -1.35
N PHE A 157 -4.31 -11.31 -2.54
CA PHE A 157 -5.14 -11.68 -3.68
C PHE A 157 -4.27 -12.03 -4.88
N LYS A 158 -4.82 -12.78 -5.82
CA LYS A 158 -4.12 -13.22 -7.01
C LYS A 158 -3.87 -12.06 -7.97
N LYS A 159 -2.61 -11.85 -8.35
CA LYS A 159 -2.17 -10.79 -9.27
C LYS A 159 -3.08 -10.66 -10.49
N SER A 160 -3.45 -9.42 -10.81
CA SER A 160 -4.30 -9.05 -11.97
C SER A 160 -5.71 -9.68 -11.98
N ASP A 161 -6.13 -10.35 -10.90
CA ASP A 161 -7.45 -10.97 -10.77
C ASP A 161 -8.42 -10.00 -10.08
N VAL A 162 -9.25 -9.34 -10.89
CA VAL A 162 -10.22 -8.33 -10.41
C VAL A 162 -11.27 -8.97 -9.49
N GLU A 163 -11.68 -10.20 -9.78
CA GLU A 163 -12.73 -10.86 -9.00
C GLU A 163 -12.20 -11.31 -7.64
N ASP A 164 -11.01 -11.90 -7.57
CA ASP A 164 -10.40 -12.25 -6.29
C ASP A 164 -10.12 -11.00 -5.44
N LEU A 165 -9.65 -9.91 -6.08
CA LEU A 165 -9.50 -8.61 -5.38
C LEU A 165 -10.84 -8.11 -4.83
N ARG A 166 -11.92 -8.20 -5.62
CA ARG A 166 -13.27 -7.82 -5.19
C ARG A 166 -13.73 -8.65 -3.98
N GLU A 167 -13.53 -9.98 -4.06
CA GLU A 167 -13.91 -10.90 -2.98
C GLU A 167 -13.15 -10.60 -1.69
N LYS A 168 -11.84 -10.39 -1.76
CA LYS A 168 -11.01 -10.02 -0.60
C LYS A 168 -11.40 -8.67 0.00
N LEU A 169 -11.74 -7.67 -0.84
CA LEU A 169 -12.24 -6.39 -0.36
C LEU A 169 -13.61 -6.52 0.31
N GLN A 170 -14.53 -7.33 -0.26
CA GLN A 170 -15.84 -7.57 0.32
C GLN A 170 -15.70 -8.28 1.67
N ASP A 171 -14.93 -9.37 1.71
CA ASP A 171 -14.68 -10.14 2.92
C ASP A 171 -14.11 -9.26 4.04
N ALA A 172 -13.16 -8.39 3.72
CA ALA A 172 -12.60 -7.46 4.68
C ALA A 172 -13.63 -6.40 5.16
N CYS A 173 -14.57 -5.98 4.30
CA CYS A 173 -15.64 -5.08 4.71
C CYS A 173 -16.68 -5.79 5.60
N ASP A 174 -16.94 -7.07 5.36
CA ASP A 174 -17.94 -7.88 6.08
C ASP A 174 -17.39 -8.40 7.43
N HIS A 175 -16.05 -8.51 7.58
CA HIS A 175 -15.36 -9.04 8.75
C HIS A 175 -14.38 -8.03 9.38
N PRO A 176 -14.87 -6.94 10.00
CA PRO A 176 -14.01 -5.89 10.57
C PRO A 176 -13.10 -6.39 11.70
N GLU A 177 -13.45 -7.47 12.39
CA GLU A 177 -12.63 -8.11 13.43
C GLU A 177 -11.34 -8.72 12.85
N MET A 178 -11.40 -9.27 11.64
CA MET A 178 -10.22 -9.77 10.92
C MET A 178 -9.30 -8.60 10.56
N VAL A 179 -9.84 -7.51 10.07
CA VAL A 179 -9.07 -6.29 9.74
C VAL A 179 -8.39 -5.74 11.00
N MET A 180 -9.10 -5.64 12.12
CA MET A 180 -8.53 -5.16 13.39
C MET A 180 -7.43 -6.07 13.91
N LYS A 181 -7.56 -7.39 13.79
CA LYS A 181 -6.50 -8.34 14.17
C LYS A 181 -5.22 -8.08 13.38
N MET A 182 -5.32 -7.84 12.08
CA MET A 182 -4.15 -7.53 11.24
C MET A 182 -3.56 -6.16 11.57
N LYS A 183 -4.38 -5.14 11.74
CA LYS A 183 -3.93 -3.80 12.17
C LYS A 183 -3.09 -3.86 13.44
N ASN A 184 -3.51 -4.62 14.44
CA ASN A 184 -2.83 -4.71 15.73
C ASN A 184 -1.44 -5.36 15.66
N GLN A 185 -1.14 -6.10 14.60
CA GLN A 185 0.15 -6.81 14.43
C GLN A 185 1.09 -6.09 13.44
N ALA A 186 0.53 -5.31 12.52
CA ALA A 186 1.25 -4.80 11.37
C ALA A 186 2.47 -3.94 11.74
N ALA A 187 2.28 -2.95 12.63
CA ALA A 187 3.34 -1.99 12.96
C ALA A 187 4.52 -2.64 13.67
N ASP A 188 4.27 -3.51 14.64
CA ASP A 188 5.33 -4.22 15.38
C ASP A 188 6.11 -5.14 14.44
N PHE A 189 5.38 -5.95 13.67
CA PHE A 189 5.98 -6.86 12.71
C PHE A 189 6.90 -6.15 11.71
N ILE A 190 6.40 -5.10 11.03
CA ILE A 190 7.13 -4.48 9.93
C ILE A 190 8.33 -3.65 10.42
N CYS A 191 8.18 -2.93 11.55
CA CYS A 191 9.24 -2.12 12.11
C CYS A 191 10.36 -2.96 12.77
N GLU A 192 10.06 -4.18 13.19
CA GLU A 192 11.06 -5.14 13.63
C GLU A 192 11.80 -5.75 12.44
N LYS A 193 11.06 -6.24 11.44
CA LYS A 193 11.61 -6.91 10.26
C LYS A 193 12.47 -6.01 9.38
N TYR A 194 12.07 -4.74 9.21
CA TYR A 194 12.72 -3.75 8.34
C TYR A 194 13.24 -2.55 9.13
N ASN A 195 14.04 -2.83 10.15
CA ASN A 195 14.61 -1.83 11.04
C ASN A 195 15.76 -1.06 10.36
N TRP A 196 15.71 0.27 10.38
CA TRP A 196 16.76 1.11 9.79
C TRP A 196 18.13 0.92 10.44
N ASP A 197 18.22 0.64 11.76
CA ASP A 197 19.50 0.45 12.44
C ASP A 197 20.22 -0.80 11.89
N GLU A 198 19.47 -1.88 11.61
CA GLU A 198 20.05 -3.07 10.99
C GLU A 198 20.45 -2.82 9.52
N VAL A 199 19.66 -2.07 8.76
CA VAL A 199 19.99 -1.64 7.39
C VAL A 199 21.31 -0.87 7.36
N VAL A 200 21.47 0.11 8.26
CA VAL A 200 22.70 0.91 8.40
C VAL A 200 23.87 0.01 8.80
N LYS A 201 23.68 -0.87 9.76
CA LYS A 201 24.71 -1.80 10.24
C LYS A 201 25.22 -2.74 9.13
N GLU A 202 24.30 -3.33 8.35
CA GLU A 202 24.68 -4.18 7.21
C GLU A 202 25.41 -3.37 6.13
N THR A 203 24.94 -2.16 5.84
CA THR A 203 25.60 -1.26 4.90
C THR A 203 27.02 -0.92 5.35
N MET A 204 27.22 -0.59 6.63
CA MET A 204 28.53 -0.26 7.20
C MET A 204 29.51 -1.45 7.16
N LYS A 205 29.02 -2.69 7.24
CA LYS A 205 29.85 -3.89 7.09
C LYS A 205 30.48 -3.95 5.69
N LEU A 206 29.78 -3.53 4.65
CA LEU A 206 30.31 -3.52 3.27
C LEU A 206 31.46 -2.50 3.12
N TYR A 207 31.33 -1.32 3.73
CA TYR A 207 32.37 -0.29 3.71
C TYR A 207 33.65 -0.69 4.48
N ARG A 208 33.52 -1.57 5.48
CA ARG A 208 34.65 -2.04 6.31
C ARG A 208 35.35 -3.29 5.76
N ARG A 209 34.79 -3.93 4.74
CA ARG A 209 35.47 -5.03 4.02
C ARG A 209 36.54 -4.42 3.12
N LYS A 210 37.77 -4.32 3.64
CA LYS A 210 38.99 -4.06 2.86
C LYS A 210 39.64 -5.37 2.46
#